data_d95ea1265d4b232d4c9714cfe4a6a198
#
_entry.id   d95ea1265d4b232d4c9714cfe4a6a198
#
_cell.length_a   1.000
_cell.length_b   1.000
_cell.length_c   1.000
_cell.angle_alpha   90.00
_cell.angle_beta   90.00
_cell.angle_gamma   90.00
#
_symmetry.space_group_name_H-M   'P 1'
#
loop_
_entity.id
_entity.type
_entity.pdbx_description
1 polymer ?
#
loop_
_entity_poly.entity_id
_entity_poly.type
_entity_poly.pdbx_seq_one_letter_code
_entity_poly.pdbx_strand_id
1 'polypeptide(L)'
;LDMQAKVTNLFKNPAVRAGMKGKVDFTRLGQEFLNPDTLLVEGVMDADLSTTFTVNDLVESRFGKIHSSGKLNIDKLKAFSQSLGMDIFISDAYLTIDTTHQKSLYIESQNLMRMTMGIDSLNIKYKDEISTNISKLEMLAQTSPVIDTTAVIPMTGQLAFNHLRTRTADSVWIVAGRSELKGGIKPSTSDKLTPTAAAVISIDTLKYISMPLRTGLSLTGSSFTIEALPYRDARRLQMANRQRRTLTDEQRVHLTEKRKKMAGKTAV
;
A
#
# COMPACT_ATOMS: atom_id res chain seq x y z
N LEU A 1 -18.00 -11.43 19.84
CA LEU A 1 -18.04 -10.49 18.72
C LEU A 1 -19.46 -9.99 18.53
N ASP A 2 -19.66 -8.69 18.60
CA ASP A 2 -20.92 -8.02 18.28
C ASP A 2 -20.81 -7.42 16.87
N MET A 3 -21.72 -7.79 15.99
CA MET A 3 -21.79 -7.30 14.62
C MET A 3 -23.15 -6.65 14.41
N GLN A 4 -23.15 -5.41 14.00
CA GLN A 4 -24.37 -4.65 13.75
C GLN A 4 -24.36 -4.10 12.33
N ALA A 5 -25.48 -4.22 11.66
CA ALA A 5 -25.70 -3.60 10.36
C ALA A 5 -27.09 -2.97 10.33
N LYS A 6 -27.14 -1.71 9.93
CA LYS A 6 -28.39 -0.95 9.73
C LYS A 6 -28.43 -0.41 8.32
N VAL A 7 -29.50 -0.71 7.62
CA VAL A 7 -29.76 -0.18 6.27
C VAL A 7 -30.99 0.72 6.32
N THR A 8 -30.88 1.90 5.77
CA THR A 8 -31.97 2.87 5.66
C THR A 8 -32.14 3.32 4.21
N ASN A 9 -33.29 3.91 3.86
CA ASN A 9 -33.60 4.39 2.51
C ASN A 9 -33.54 3.32 1.41
N LEU A 10 -34.05 2.11 1.70
CA LEU A 10 -33.96 0.93 0.85
C LEU A 10 -34.34 1.12 -0.63
N PHE A 11 -35.26 2.05 -0.94
CA PHE A 11 -35.87 2.17 -2.28
C PHE A 11 -35.24 3.25 -3.19
N LYS A 12 -34.41 4.14 -2.65
CA LYS A 12 -33.80 5.22 -3.47
C LYS A 12 -32.27 5.13 -3.48
N ASN A 13 -31.67 5.33 -2.34
CA ASN A 13 -30.22 5.26 -2.15
C ASN A 13 -29.97 4.67 -0.77
N PRO A 14 -29.83 3.33 -0.67
CA PRO A 14 -29.64 2.69 0.62
C PRO A 14 -28.41 3.21 1.33
N ALA A 15 -28.59 3.71 2.55
CA ALA A 15 -27.49 4.08 3.43
C ALA A 15 -27.23 2.93 4.39
N VAL A 16 -25.99 2.47 4.41
CA VAL A 16 -25.51 1.36 5.22
C VAL A 16 -24.63 1.90 6.34
N ARG A 17 -24.95 1.51 7.56
CA ARG A 17 -24.06 1.66 8.71
C ARG A 17 -23.77 0.27 9.23
N ALA A 18 -22.49 -0.13 9.23
CA ALA A 18 -22.04 -1.40 9.76
C ALA A 18 -20.99 -1.16 10.84
N GLY A 19 -20.99 -2.01 11.85
CA GLY A 19 -20.01 -2.00 12.94
C GLY A 19 -19.69 -3.41 13.39
N MET A 20 -18.46 -3.61 13.85
CA MET A 20 -17.97 -4.84 14.43
C MET A 20 -17.18 -4.49 15.68
N LYS A 21 -17.56 -5.07 16.82
CA LYS A 21 -16.88 -4.83 18.08
C LYS A 21 -16.72 -6.09 18.90
N GLY A 22 -15.53 -6.31 19.44
CA GLY A 22 -15.26 -7.40 20.38
C GLY A 22 -14.11 -8.28 19.94
N LYS A 23 -13.94 -9.35 20.69
CA LYS A 23 -12.86 -10.33 20.50
C LYS A 23 -13.32 -11.55 19.72
N VAL A 24 -12.49 -12.01 18.83
CA VAL A 24 -12.64 -13.27 18.11
C VAL A 24 -11.51 -14.19 18.55
N ASP A 25 -11.87 -15.30 19.16
CA ASP A 25 -10.94 -16.37 19.48
C ASP A 25 -10.95 -17.39 18.34
N PHE A 26 -9.96 -17.29 17.49
CA PHE A 26 -9.80 -18.19 16.33
C PHE A 26 -9.51 -19.63 16.76
N THR A 27 -8.92 -19.83 17.95
CA THR A 27 -8.65 -21.17 18.46
C THR A 27 -9.96 -21.92 18.73
N ARG A 28 -10.92 -21.25 19.37
CA ARG A 28 -12.25 -21.83 19.61
C ARG A 28 -13.02 -22.04 18.31
N LEU A 29 -13.05 -21.03 17.43
CA LEU A 29 -13.71 -21.15 16.13
C LEU A 29 -13.08 -22.27 15.30
N GLY A 30 -11.77 -22.39 15.31
CA GLY A 30 -11.05 -23.45 14.62
C GLY A 30 -11.47 -24.83 15.11
N GLN A 31 -11.56 -25.03 16.41
CA GLN A 31 -11.98 -26.30 17.01
C GLN A 31 -13.43 -26.67 16.72
N GLU A 32 -14.33 -25.67 16.65
CA GLU A 32 -15.75 -25.88 16.45
C GLU A 32 -16.16 -26.07 14.98
N PHE A 33 -15.49 -25.38 14.05
CA PHE A 33 -15.94 -25.28 12.66
C PHE A 33 -14.95 -25.79 11.63
N LEU A 34 -13.69 -26.00 11.98
CA LEU A 34 -12.64 -26.43 11.07
C LEU A 34 -12.22 -27.88 11.40
N ASN A 35 -11.81 -28.61 10.39
CA ASN A 35 -11.15 -29.89 10.62
C ASN A 35 -9.66 -29.61 10.94
N PRO A 36 -9.18 -29.86 12.17
CA PRO A 36 -7.81 -29.57 12.59
C PRO A 36 -6.75 -30.35 11.79
N ASP A 37 -7.13 -31.48 11.18
CA ASP A 37 -6.24 -32.24 10.31
C ASP A 37 -5.96 -31.54 8.97
N THR A 38 -6.83 -30.61 8.56
CA THR A 38 -6.69 -29.90 7.28
C THR A 38 -6.29 -28.44 7.46
N LEU A 39 -6.86 -27.78 8.47
CA LEU A 39 -6.63 -26.37 8.76
C LEU A 39 -6.71 -26.10 10.25
N LEU A 40 -5.60 -25.70 10.83
CA LEU A 40 -5.50 -25.23 12.22
C LEU A 40 -5.35 -23.72 12.21
N VAL A 41 -6.20 -23.03 12.97
CA VAL A 41 -6.08 -21.59 13.20
C VAL A 41 -6.12 -21.32 14.70
N GLU A 42 -5.12 -20.64 15.21
CA GLU A 42 -4.98 -20.28 16.62
C GLU A 42 -4.71 -18.77 16.74
N GLY A 43 -5.30 -18.13 17.74
CA GLY A 43 -5.04 -16.73 18.05
C GLY A 43 -6.28 -15.97 18.45
N VAL A 44 -6.05 -14.72 18.81
CA VAL A 44 -7.10 -13.81 19.24
C VAL A 44 -6.98 -12.51 18.45
N MET A 45 -8.11 -12.06 17.94
CA MET A 45 -8.26 -10.76 17.29
C MET A 45 -9.22 -9.90 18.10
N ASP A 46 -8.85 -8.66 18.35
CA ASP A 46 -9.71 -7.64 18.93
C ASP A 46 -10.05 -6.60 17.85
N ALA A 47 -11.32 -6.36 17.62
CA ALA A 47 -11.80 -5.45 16.59
C ALA A 47 -12.80 -4.44 17.16
N ASP A 48 -12.66 -3.19 16.74
CA ASP A 48 -13.63 -2.12 16.92
C ASP A 48 -13.65 -1.28 15.64
N LEU A 49 -14.46 -1.70 14.69
CA LEU A 49 -14.53 -1.12 13.35
C LEU A 49 -15.95 -0.62 13.08
N SER A 50 -16.06 0.53 12.44
CA SER A 50 -17.33 1.08 11.96
C SER A 50 -17.18 1.67 10.57
N THR A 51 -18.23 1.53 9.75
CA THR A 51 -18.29 2.13 8.44
C THR A 51 -19.70 2.66 8.14
N THR A 52 -19.76 3.76 7.41
CA THR A 52 -21.01 4.35 6.94
C THR A 52 -20.83 4.80 5.50
N PHE A 53 -21.73 4.37 4.62
CA PHE A 53 -21.71 4.71 3.20
C PHE A 53 -23.11 4.58 2.60
N THR A 54 -23.31 5.10 1.40
CA THR A 54 -24.50 4.77 0.59
C THR A 54 -24.12 3.79 -0.52
N VAL A 55 -25.09 2.98 -0.96
CA VAL A 55 -24.85 2.02 -2.05
C VAL A 55 -24.39 2.74 -3.33
N ASN A 56 -24.96 3.90 -3.62
CA ASN A 56 -24.56 4.71 -4.77
C ASN A 56 -23.10 5.20 -4.66
N ASP A 57 -22.62 5.49 -3.45
CA ASP A 57 -21.22 5.92 -3.27
C ASP A 57 -20.23 4.80 -3.61
N LEU A 58 -20.61 3.54 -3.35
CA LEU A 58 -19.81 2.38 -3.75
C LEU A 58 -19.88 2.13 -5.26
N VAL A 59 -21.10 2.11 -5.82
CA VAL A 59 -21.33 1.83 -7.25
C VAL A 59 -20.66 2.88 -8.13
N GLU A 60 -20.72 4.14 -7.74
CA GLU A 60 -20.13 5.26 -8.47
C GLU A 60 -18.68 5.54 -8.06
N SER A 61 -18.06 4.65 -7.23
CA SER A 61 -16.69 4.78 -6.75
C SER A 61 -16.40 6.12 -6.03
N ARG A 62 -17.41 6.69 -5.38
CA ARG A 62 -17.31 7.93 -4.60
C ARG A 62 -16.74 7.66 -3.20
N PHE A 63 -15.54 7.09 -3.12
CA PHE A 63 -14.91 6.71 -1.86
C PHE A 63 -14.69 7.87 -0.88
N GLY A 64 -14.59 9.11 -1.37
CA GLY A 64 -14.54 10.32 -0.54
C GLY A 64 -15.82 10.61 0.27
N LYS A 65 -16.91 9.86 0.04
CA LYS A 65 -18.15 9.94 0.84
C LYS A 65 -18.27 8.80 1.85
N ILE A 66 -17.41 7.81 1.80
CA ILE A 66 -17.36 6.71 2.76
C ILE A 66 -16.68 7.20 4.03
N HIS A 67 -17.29 6.92 5.17
CA HIS A 67 -16.71 7.15 6.48
C HIS A 67 -16.41 5.81 7.13
N SER A 68 -15.15 5.52 7.38
CA SER A 68 -14.71 4.32 8.08
C SER A 68 -13.72 4.68 9.17
N SER A 69 -13.88 4.08 10.33
CA SER A 69 -12.99 4.29 11.46
C SER A 69 -12.90 3.04 12.33
N GLY A 70 -11.79 2.91 13.03
CA GLY A 70 -11.63 1.89 14.05
C GLY A 70 -10.26 1.23 14.05
N LYS A 71 -10.19 0.17 14.83
CA LYS A 71 -8.95 -0.57 15.10
C LYS A 71 -9.21 -2.06 15.04
N LEU A 72 -8.20 -2.78 14.59
CA LEU A 72 -8.10 -4.23 14.68
C LEU A 72 -6.73 -4.57 15.23
N ASN A 73 -6.66 -5.40 16.25
CA ASN A 73 -5.42 -5.85 16.84
C ASN A 73 -5.39 -7.37 16.86
N ILE A 74 -4.24 -7.92 16.55
CA ILE A 74 -3.96 -9.35 16.60
C ILE A 74 -2.69 -9.50 17.43
N ASP A 75 -2.78 -10.09 18.61
CA ASP A 75 -1.63 -10.35 19.46
C ASP A 75 -0.76 -11.44 18.85
N LYS A 76 -1.36 -12.59 18.58
CA LYS A 76 -0.72 -13.72 17.88
C LYS A 76 -1.73 -14.41 17.00
N LEU A 77 -1.32 -14.74 15.77
CA LEU A 77 -2.10 -15.56 14.87
C LEU A 77 -1.19 -16.63 14.28
N LYS A 78 -1.61 -17.88 14.42
CA LYS A 78 -0.99 -19.01 13.77
C LYS A 78 -2.01 -19.68 12.88
N ALA A 79 -1.66 -19.91 11.64
CA ALA A 79 -2.49 -20.65 10.70
C ALA A 79 -1.63 -21.72 10.00
N PHE A 80 -2.05 -22.93 10.11
CA PHE A 80 -1.40 -24.09 9.48
C PHE A 80 -2.39 -24.81 8.60
N SER A 81 -2.03 -25.06 7.36
CA SER A 81 -2.82 -25.86 6.41
C SER A 81 -2.00 -27.03 5.90
N GLN A 82 -2.40 -28.23 6.28
CA GLN A 82 -1.74 -29.45 5.83
C GLN A 82 -1.92 -29.67 4.32
N SER A 83 -3.11 -29.41 3.78
CA SER A 83 -3.40 -29.58 2.35
C SER A 83 -2.57 -28.66 1.46
N LEU A 84 -2.29 -27.44 1.91
CA LEU A 84 -1.44 -26.49 1.22
C LEU A 84 0.04 -26.62 1.60
N GLY A 85 0.34 -27.31 2.70
CA GLY A 85 1.70 -27.34 3.27
C GLY A 85 2.17 -25.94 3.72
N MET A 86 1.26 -25.12 4.24
CA MET A 86 1.55 -23.73 4.58
C MET A 86 1.42 -23.49 6.08
N ASP A 87 2.41 -22.84 6.67
CA ASP A 87 2.42 -22.40 8.06
C ASP A 87 2.67 -20.89 8.08
N ILE A 88 1.76 -20.15 8.69
CA ILE A 88 1.83 -18.69 8.83
C ILE A 88 1.77 -18.35 10.32
N PHE A 89 2.71 -17.53 10.75
CA PHE A 89 2.74 -16.97 12.08
C PHE A 89 2.86 -15.46 12.02
N ILE A 90 1.96 -14.77 12.70
CA ILE A 90 1.93 -13.30 12.83
C ILE A 90 1.97 -12.97 14.32
N SER A 91 2.81 -12.02 14.72
CA SER A 91 2.80 -11.46 16.06
C SER A 91 2.59 -9.95 16.02
N ASP A 92 1.87 -9.45 17.00
CA ASP A 92 1.66 -8.03 17.26
C ASP A 92 1.29 -7.23 16.00
N ALA A 93 0.20 -7.67 15.37
CA ALA A 93 -0.33 -6.97 14.20
C ALA A 93 -1.46 -6.01 14.60
N TYR A 94 -1.48 -4.85 13.99
CA TYR A 94 -2.56 -3.89 14.13
C TYR A 94 -2.95 -3.29 12.79
N LEU A 95 -4.22 -2.92 12.69
CA LEU A 95 -4.77 -2.10 11.62
C LEU A 95 -5.58 -0.98 12.25
N THR A 96 -5.32 0.26 11.85
CA THR A 96 -6.17 1.40 12.20
C THR A 96 -6.69 2.06 10.93
N ILE A 97 -7.97 2.37 10.94
CA ILE A 97 -8.61 3.14 9.89
C ILE A 97 -9.16 4.41 10.53
N ASP A 98 -8.88 5.54 9.95
CA ASP A 98 -9.39 6.83 10.37
C ASP A 98 -9.90 7.61 9.16
N THR A 99 -10.98 8.33 9.35
CA THR A 99 -11.57 9.16 8.31
C THR A 99 -11.74 10.58 8.84
N THR A 100 -11.00 11.51 8.25
CA THR A 100 -11.09 12.92 8.55
C THR A 100 -12.02 13.60 7.57
N HIS A 101 -12.99 14.33 8.07
CA HIS A 101 -13.90 15.13 7.25
C HIS A 101 -13.24 16.46 6.89
N GLN A 102 -13.05 16.69 5.59
CA GLN A 102 -12.51 17.93 5.08
C GLN A 102 -13.61 18.77 4.43
N LYS A 103 -13.76 20.01 4.89
CA LYS A 103 -14.64 21.00 4.29
C LYS A 103 -13.82 22.24 3.92
N SER A 104 -13.93 22.68 2.69
CA SER A 104 -13.29 23.90 2.20
C SER A 104 -14.30 24.74 1.42
N LEU A 105 -14.05 26.06 1.34
CA LEU A 105 -14.86 26.96 0.51
C LEU A 105 -14.82 26.62 -0.99
N TYR A 106 -13.79 25.93 -1.43
CA TYR A 106 -13.53 25.64 -2.85
C TYR A 106 -13.61 24.15 -3.21
N ILE A 107 -13.79 23.26 -2.22
CA ILE A 107 -13.81 21.82 -2.42
C ILE A 107 -15.08 21.27 -1.80
N GLU A 108 -15.80 20.44 -2.55
CA GLU A 108 -16.95 19.71 -2.01
C GLU A 108 -16.51 18.93 -0.77
N SER A 109 -17.39 18.91 0.22
CA SER A 109 -17.14 18.18 1.47
C SER A 109 -16.84 16.71 1.20
N GLN A 110 -15.67 16.26 1.61
CA GLN A 110 -15.21 14.89 1.38
C GLN A 110 -14.52 14.29 2.60
N ASN A 111 -14.54 12.98 2.67
CA ASN A 111 -13.84 12.22 3.70
C ASN A 111 -12.47 11.78 3.18
N LEU A 112 -11.44 12.09 3.94
CA LEU A 112 -10.09 11.60 3.69
C LEU A 112 -9.83 10.40 4.58
N MET A 113 -9.61 9.26 3.96
CA MET A 113 -9.31 8.01 4.67
C MET A 113 -7.81 7.84 4.85
N ARG A 114 -7.42 7.47 6.04
CA ARG A 114 -6.06 7.06 6.39
C ARG A 114 -6.11 5.67 7.00
N MET A 115 -5.29 4.78 6.49
CA MET A 115 -5.12 3.43 6.99
C MET A 115 -3.66 3.21 7.39
N THR A 116 -3.44 2.72 8.58
CA THR A 116 -2.12 2.31 9.06
C THR A 116 -2.18 0.85 9.49
N MET A 117 -1.18 0.08 9.11
CA MET A 117 -1.03 -1.32 9.52
C MET A 117 0.42 -1.54 9.96
N GLY A 118 0.58 -2.29 11.03
CA GLY A 118 1.88 -2.75 11.48
C GLY A 118 1.83 -4.22 11.82
N ILE A 119 2.94 -4.92 11.59
CA ILE A 119 3.17 -6.31 11.98
C ILE A 119 4.58 -6.41 12.51
N ASP A 120 4.72 -6.81 13.76
CA ASP A 120 6.05 -6.93 14.37
C ASP A 120 6.86 -8.08 13.77
N SER A 121 6.24 -9.23 13.59
CA SER A 121 6.87 -10.38 12.95
C SER A 121 5.86 -11.17 12.11
N LEU A 122 6.25 -11.46 10.87
CA LEU A 122 5.52 -12.32 9.94
C LEU A 122 6.44 -13.44 9.48
N ASN A 123 6.07 -14.68 9.81
CA ASN A 123 6.77 -15.88 9.36
C ASN A 123 5.85 -16.68 8.46
N ILE A 124 6.33 -17.05 7.29
CA ILE A 124 5.62 -17.88 6.33
C ILE A 124 6.52 -19.04 5.95
N LYS A 125 6.00 -20.25 6.12
CA LYS A 125 6.63 -21.46 5.57
C LYS A 125 5.67 -22.08 4.57
N TYR A 126 6.20 -22.46 3.43
CA TYR A 126 5.44 -23.15 2.39
C TYR A 126 6.13 -24.45 2.09
N LYS A 127 5.49 -25.55 2.45
CA LYS A 127 6.07 -26.89 2.49
C LYS A 127 7.42 -26.80 3.18
N ASP A 128 8.35 -27.63 2.88
CA ASP A 128 9.76 -27.48 3.31
C ASP A 128 10.61 -26.73 2.27
N GLU A 129 9.94 -26.12 1.27
CA GLU A 129 10.59 -25.52 0.12
C GLU A 129 10.97 -24.05 0.34
N ILE A 130 10.11 -23.29 1.04
CA ILE A 130 10.32 -21.85 1.23
C ILE A 130 10.02 -21.48 2.68
N SER A 131 10.93 -20.74 3.28
CA SER A 131 10.73 -20.09 4.58
C SER A 131 11.05 -18.60 4.46
N THR A 132 10.07 -17.75 4.79
CA THR A 132 10.22 -16.29 4.76
C THR A 132 9.92 -15.72 6.13
N ASN A 133 10.78 -14.84 6.61
CA ASN A 133 10.60 -14.05 7.81
C ASN A 133 10.69 -12.57 7.46
N ILE A 134 9.73 -11.79 7.93
CA ILE A 134 9.69 -10.33 7.79
C ILE A 134 9.52 -9.74 9.19
N SER A 135 10.30 -8.73 9.52
CA SER A 135 10.17 -8.02 10.80
C SER A 135 9.87 -6.54 10.60
N LYS A 136 9.05 -6.01 11.49
CA LYS A 136 8.65 -4.60 11.51
C LYS A 136 8.07 -4.16 10.17
N LEU A 137 7.07 -4.90 9.68
CA LEU A 137 6.32 -4.51 8.50
C LEU A 137 5.35 -3.38 8.87
N GLU A 138 5.45 -2.27 8.21
CA GLU A 138 4.59 -1.10 8.40
C GLU A 138 3.99 -0.67 7.06
N MET A 139 2.72 -0.35 7.05
CA MET A 139 2.02 0.18 5.89
C MET A 139 1.24 1.42 6.29
N LEU A 140 1.33 2.44 5.46
CA LEU A 140 0.50 3.64 5.51
C LEU A 140 -0.15 3.82 4.14
N ALA A 141 -1.45 3.99 4.11
CA ALA A 141 -2.17 4.41 2.91
C ALA A 141 -3.12 5.55 3.26
N GLN A 142 -3.20 6.55 2.41
CA GLN A 142 -4.11 7.67 2.61
C GLN A 142 -4.63 8.24 1.29
N THR A 143 -5.88 8.66 1.29
CA THR A 143 -6.48 9.39 0.18
C THR A 143 -6.11 10.87 0.27
N SER A 144 -6.04 11.54 -0.88
CA SER A 144 -5.84 13.00 -0.96
C SER A 144 -7.11 13.69 -1.45
N PRO A 145 -7.29 14.98 -1.14
CA PRO A 145 -8.46 15.73 -1.60
C PRO A 145 -8.57 15.75 -3.13
N VAL A 146 -9.79 15.67 -3.63
CA VAL A 146 -10.11 15.75 -5.05
C VAL A 146 -10.99 16.97 -5.29
N ILE A 147 -10.63 17.81 -6.24
CA ILE A 147 -11.45 18.97 -6.64
C ILE A 147 -12.62 18.50 -7.53
N ASP A 148 -12.36 17.48 -8.33
CA ASP A 148 -13.34 16.92 -9.29
C ASP A 148 -13.68 15.48 -8.86
N THR A 149 -14.91 15.27 -8.39
CA THR A 149 -15.38 13.97 -7.88
C THR A 149 -15.53 12.90 -8.95
N THR A 150 -15.44 13.26 -10.23
CA THR A 150 -15.44 12.31 -11.35
C THR A 150 -14.04 11.80 -11.69
N ALA A 151 -13.01 12.41 -11.14
CA ALA A 151 -11.62 11.99 -11.37
C ALA A 151 -11.22 10.81 -10.48
N VAL A 152 -10.15 10.15 -10.87
CA VAL A 152 -9.47 9.15 -10.02
C VAL A 152 -9.10 9.78 -8.68
N ILE A 153 -9.47 9.16 -7.57
CA ILE A 153 -9.10 9.64 -6.23
C ILE A 153 -7.60 9.45 -6.03
N PRO A 154 -6.86 10.53 -5.77
CA PRO A 154 -5.43 10.41 -5.51
C PRO A 154 -5.20 9.68 -4.19
N MET A 155 -4.27 8.74 -4.20
CA MET A 155 -3.87 7.99 -3.02
C MET A 155 -2.35 8.00 -2.92
N THR A 156 -1.85 8.06 -1.71
CA THR A 156 -0.43 7.85 -1.40
C THR A 156 -0.28 6.69 -0.45
N GLY A 157 0.80 5.96 -0.59
CA GLY A 157 1.09 4.81 0.25
C GLY A 157 2.57 4.67 0.53
N GLN A 158 2.84 4.06 1.66
CA GLN A 158 4.17 3.67 2.08
C GLN A 158 4.09 2.27 2.66
N LEU A 159 5.02 1.41 2.26
CA LEU A 159 5.24 0.11 2.83
C LEU A 159 6.71 0.03 3.24
N ALA A 160 6.99 -0.31 4.47
CA ALA A 160 8.35 -0.42 4.98
C ALA A 160 8.50 -1.71 5.79
N PHE A 161 9.70 -2.26 5.79
CA PHE A 161 10.08 -3.33 6.71
C PHE A 161 11.56 -3.18 7.09
N ASN A 162 11.92 -3.67 8.30
CA ASN A 162 13.29 -3.55 8.76
C ASN A 162 14.16 -4.70 8.29
N HIS A 163 13.58 -5.89 8.15
CA HIS A 163 14.34 -7.05 7.76
C HIS A 163 13.44 -8.07 7.05
N LEU A 164 13.94 -8.59 5.95
CA LEU A 164 13.34 -9.72 5.23
C LEU A 164 14.41 -10.79 5.03
N ARG A 165 14.06 -12.02 5.33
CA ARG A 165 14.90 -13.18 5.08
C ARG A 165 14.06 -14.28 4.46
N THR A 166 14.41 -14.69 3.26
CA THR A 166 13.81 -15.83 2.59
C THR A 166 14.87 -16.90 2.34
N ARG A 167 14.51 -18.13 2.60
CA ARG A 167 15.33 -19.30 2.33
C ARG A 167 14.54 -20.31 1.53
N THR A 168 15.13 -20.89 0.50
CA THR A 168 14.58 -22.04 -0.23
C THR A 168 15.24 -23.34 0.22
N ALA A 169 14.62 -24.48 -0.07
CA ALA A 169 15.17 -25.83 0.18
C ALA A 169 16.54 -26.00 -0.46
N ASP A 170 16.74 -25.47 -1.66
CA ASP A 170 18.00 -25.54 -2.41
C ASP A 170 19.10 -24.63 -1.84
N SER A 171 18.94 -24.15 -0.61
CA SER A 171 19.91 -23.26 0.05
C SER A 171 20.19 -21.97 -0.72
N VAL A 172 19.15 -21.40 -1.33
CA VAL A 172 19.16 -20.02 -1.83
C VAL A 172 18.63 -19.11 -0.73
N TRP A 173 19.33 -18.02 -0.49
CA TRP A 173 19.00 -17.03 0.52
C TRP A 173 18.81 -15.66 -0.11
N ILE A 174 17.73 -15.01 0.27
CA ILE A 174 17.48 -13.60 -0.01
C ILE A 174 17.36 -12.88 1.33
N VAL A 175 18.23 -11.93 1.57
CA VAL A 175 18.21 -11.12 2.79
C VAL A 175 18.16 -9.67 2.39
N ALA A 176 17.12 -8.98 2.80
CA ALA A 176 17.02 -7.53 2.66
C ALA A 176 17.04 -6.88 4.05
N GLY A 177 17.80 -5.81 4.18
CA GLY A 177 17.79 -4.92 5.33
C GLY A 177 16.57 -4.00 5.27
N ARG A 178 16.65 -2.84 5.91
CA ARG A 178 15.57 -1.86 5.86
C ARG A 178 15.23 -1.52 4.41
N SER A 179 13.96 -1.67 4.09
CA SER A 179 13.44 -1.42 2.75
C SER A 179 12.14 -0.64 2.84
N GLU A 180 11.95 0.25 1.91
CA GLU A 180 10.79 1.13 1.87
C GLU A 180 10.29 1.28 0.43
N LEU A 181 8.99 1.12 0.24
CA LEU A 181 8.26 1.44 -0.96
C LEU A 181 7.37 2.64 -0.69
N LYS A 182 7.60 3.76 -1.34
CA LYS A 182 6.73 4.93 -1.33
C LYS A 182 6.13 5.13 -2.70
N GLY A 183 4.83 5.32 -2.75
CA GLY A 183 4.19 5.51 -4.04
C GLY A 183 2.82 6.15 -3.94
N GLY A 184 2.20 6.33 -5.08
CA GLY A 184 0.87 6.88 -5.14
C GLY A 184 0.23 6.74 -6.50
N ILE A 185 -1.08 6.91 -6.48
CA ILE A 185 -1.94 6.95 -7.65
C ILE A 185 -2.53 8.36 -7.73
N LYS A 186 -2.55 8.94 -8.91
CA LYS A 186 -3.16 10.24 -9.19
C LYS A 186 -3.82 10.23 -10.56
N PRO A 187 -4.76 11.16 -10.82
CA PRO A 187 -5.31 11.33 -12.16
C PRO A 187 -4.22 11.66 -13.18
N SER A 188 -4.35 11.14 -14.39
CA SER A 188 -3.49 11.52 -15.51
C SER A 188 -3.70 13.00 -15.86
N THR A 189 -2.67 13.64 -16.40
CA THR A 189 -2.76 15.02 -16.89
C THR A 189 -3.48 15.10 -18.23
N SER A 190 -3.53 14.02 -18.99
CA SER A 190 -4.22 13.96 -20.28
C SER A 190 -5.67 13.49 -20.18
N ASP A 191 -6.01 12.73 -19.16
CA ASP A 191 -7.34 12.19 -18.91
C ASP A 191 -7.53 11.93 -17.42
N LYS A 192 -8.38 12.68 -16.77
CA LYS A 192 -8.63 12.60 -15.32
C LYS A 192 -9.26 11.28 -14.87
N LEU A 193 -9.88 10.52 -15.78
CA LEU A 193 -10.45 9.19 -15.50
C LEU A 193 -9.41 8.08 -15.55
N THR A 194 -8.24 8.34 -16.14
CA THR A 194 -7.18 7.34 -16.23
C THR A 194 -6.17 7.54 -15.09
N PRO A 195 -5.88 6.51 -14.29
CA PRO A 195 -4.89 6.61 -13.23
C PRO A 195 -3.46 6.63 -13.77
N THR A 196 -2.61 7.38 -13.10
CA THR A 196 -1.15 7.24 -13.17
C THR A 196 -0.64 6.75 -11.84
N ALA A 197 0.38 5.92 -11.84
CA ALA A 197 1.03 5.44 -10.63
C ALA A 197 2.53 5.72 -10.69
N ALA A 198 3.10 6.08 -9.56
CA ALA A 198 4.54 6.21 -9.39
C ALA A 198 4.94 5.63 -8.04
N ALA A 199 6.06 4.94 -8.00
CA ALA A 199 6.61 4.38 -6.77
C ALA A 199 8.13 4.48 -6.77
N VAL A 200 8.67 4.69 -5.57
CA VAL A 200 10.10 4.64 -5.28
C VAL A 200 10.33 3.52 -4.30
N ILE A 201 11.21 2.60 -4.66
CA ILE A 201 11.66 1.50 -3.81
C ILE A 201 13.06 1.87 -3.33
N SER A 202 13.27 1.96 -2.04
CA SER A 202 14.57 2.19 -1.40
C SER A 202 14.96 0.93 -0.62
N ILE A 203 16.16 0.44 -0.83
CA ILE A 203 16.68 -0.76 -0.19
C ILE A 203 18.04 -0.42 0.39
N ASP A 204 18.18 -0.55 1.71
CA ASP A 204 19.42 -0.31 2.40
C ASP A 204 20.46 -1.39 2.06
N THR A 205 20.08 -2.65 2.19
CA THR A 205 20.93 -3.78 1.80
C THR A 205 20.08 -4.87 1.18
N LEU A 206 20.56 -5.48 0.10
CA LEU A 206 19.99 -6.68 -0.49
C LEU A 206 21.10 -7.67 -0.78
N LYS A 207 20.99 -8.87 -0.22
CA LYS A 207 21.92 -9.96 -0.44
C LYS A 207 21.19 -11.14 -1.05
N TYR A 208 21.72 -11.66 -2.12
CA TYR A 208 21.33 -12.92 -2.72
C TYR A 208 22.50 -13.89 -2.61
N ILE A 209 22.30 -15.08 -2.08
CA ILE A 209 23.30 -16.11 -1.92
C ILE A 209 22.72 -17.41 -2.44
N SER A 210 23.40 -18.04 -3.38
CA SER A 210 23.04 -19.35 -3.92
C SER A 210 24.18 -20.33 -3.66
N MET A 211 23.97 -21.29 -2.77
CA MET A 211 24.94 -22.34 -2.51
C MET A 211 25.08 -23.30 -3.71
N PRO A 212 24.02 -23.72 -4.39
CA PRO A 212 24.15 -24.58 -5.57
C PRO A 212 24.98 -23.94 -6.67
N LEU A 213 24.79 -22.64 -6.92
CA LEU A 213 25.53 -21.91 -7.95
C LEU A 213 26.87 -21.37 -7.44
N ARG A 214 27.16 -21.48 -6.15
CA ARG A 214 28.33 -20.88 -5.48
C ARG A 214 28.50 -19.40 -5.81
N THR A 215 27.38 -18.68 -5.89
CA THR A 215 27.34 -17.27 -6.27
C THR A 215 26.66 -16.43 -5.20
N GLY A 216 27.06 -15.17 -5.11
CA GLY A 216 26.43 -14.19 -4.24
C GLY A 216 26.42 -12.82 -4.90
N LEU A 217 25.34 -12.08 -4.67
CA LEU A 217 25.19 -10.67 -5.06
C LEU A 217 24.86 -9.86 -3.82
N SER A 218 25.47 -8.69 -3.71
CA SER A 218 25.15 -7.73 -2.64
C SER A 218 24.94 -6.35 -3.25
N LEU A 219 23.81 -5.74 -2.92
CA LEU A 219 23.49 -4.35 -3.27
C LEU A 219 23.34 -3.56 -1.96
N THR A 220 23.84 -2.33 -1.95
CA THR A 220 23.75 -1.44 -0.79
C THR A 220 23.30 -0.06 -1.26
N GLY A 221 22.44 0.60 -0.46
CA GLY A 221 21.99 1.96 -0.71
C GLY A 221 21.30 2.13 -2.06
N SER A 222 20.47 1.18 -2.48
CA SER A 222 19.85 1.16 -3.81
C SER A 222 18.47 1.83 -3.80
N SER A 223 18.16 2.59 -4.84
CA SER A 223 16.84 3.19 -5.05
C SER A 223 16.39 2.98 -6.50
N PHE A 224 15.14 2.58 -6.65
CA PHE A 224 14.51 2.32 -7.94
C PHE A 224 13.23 3.12 -8.05
N THR A 225 13.02 3.79 -9.18
CA THR A 225 11.77 4.50 -9.47
C THR A 225 11.01 3.74 -10.56
N ILE A 226 9.73 3.49 -10.30
CA ILE A 226 8.81 2.83 -11.23
C ILE A 226 7.68 3.81 -11.50
N GLU A 227 7.37 4.04 -12.78
CA GLU A 227 6.27 4.89 -13.20
C GLU A 227 5.37 4.13 -14.19
N ALA A 228 4.08 4.08 -13.91
CA ALA A 228 3.05 3.58 -14.79
C ALA A 228 2.23 4.77 -15.31
N LEU A 229 2.47 5.13 -16.57
CA LEU A 229 1.84 6.26 -17.24
C LEU A 229 0.95 5.77 -18.39
N PRO A 230 -0.22 6.41 -18.62
CA PRO A 230 -0.98 6.20 -19.84
C PRO A 230 -0.13 6.46 -21.08
N TYR A 231 -0.39 5.75 -22.17
CA TYR A 231 0.41 5.83 -23.39
C TYR A 231 0.64 7.28 -23.87
N ARG A 232 -0.38 8.11 -23.82
CA ARG A 232 -0.29 9.53 -24.21
C ARG A 232 0.70 10.32 -23.36
N ASP A 233 0.69 10.11 -22.05
CA ASP A 233 1.58 10.79 -21.10
C ASP A 233 3.01 10.26 -21.21
N ALA A 234 3.17 8.95 -21.36
CA ALA A 234 4.46 8.31 -21.62
C ALA A 234 5.10 8.83 -22.90
N ARG A 235 4.33 8.99 -23.99
CA ARG A 235 4.81 9.54 -25.26
C ARG A 235 5.24 11.02 -25.14
N ARG A 236 4.48 11.84 -24.39
CA ARG A 236 4.86 13.24 -24.09
C ARG A 236 6.18 13.33 -23.33
N LEU A 237 6.33 12.50 -22.29
CA LEU A 237 7.54 12.43 -21.49
C LEU A 237 8.75 12.00 -22.34
N GLN A 238 8.54 11.02 -23.21
CA GLN A 238 9.59 10.52 -24.11
C GLN A 238 10.01 11.58 -25.14
N MET A 239 9.06 12.34 -25.69
CA MET A 239 9.37 13.46 -26.58
C MET A 239 10.13 14.58 -25.86
N ALA A 240 9.69 14.96 -24.66
CA ALA A 240 10.37 15.97 -23.86
C ALA A 240 11.80 15.55 -23.49
N ASN A 241 12.02 14.28 -23.17
CA ASN A 241 13.34 13.75 -22.87
C ASN A 241 14.24 13.69 -24.12
N ARG A 242 13.67 13.38 -25.31
CA ARG A 242 14.40 13.45 -26.57
C ARG A 242 14.82 14.90 -26.87
N GLN A 243 13.93 15.88 -26.73
CA GLN A 243 14.26 17.30 -26.94
C GLN A 243 15.36 17.78 -25.98
N ARG A 244 15.36 17.31 -24.71
CA ARG A 244 16.44 17.62 -23.74
C ARG A 244 17.78 17.00 -24.12
N ARG A 245 17.80 15.81 -24.73
CA ARG A 245 19.03 15.13 -25.15
C ARG A 245 19.60 15.67 -26.47
N THR A 246 18.77 16.30 -27.30
CA THR A 246 19.19 16.86 -28.57
C THR A 246 19.80 18.28 -28.47
N LEU A 247 19.70 18.89 -27.26
CA LEU A 247 20.43 20.15 -27.00
C LEU A 247 21.91 19.84 -26.91
N THR A 248 22.69 20.38 -27.87
CA THR A 248 24.16 20.32 -27.84
C THR A 248 24.68 21.02 -26.58
N ASP A 249 25.87 20.68 -26.10
CA ASP A 249 26.46 21.29 -24.92
C ASP A 249 26.60 22.80 -25.06
N GLU A 250 26.83 23.31 -26.25
CA GLU A 250 26.82 24.74 -26.58
C GLU A 250 25.46 25.40 -26.35
N GLN A 251 24.37 24.74 -26.73
CA GLN A 251 23.01 25.24 -26.49
C GLN A 251 22.65 25.21 -25.00
N ARG A 252 23.17 24.24 -24.24
CA ARG A 252 23.01 24.21 -22.78
C ARG A 252 23.74 25.35 -22.09
N VAL A 253 24.96 25.63 -22.52
CA VAL A 253 25.75 26.79 -22.02
C VAL A 253 25.03 28.09 -22.33
N HIS A 254 24.59 28.29 -23.57
CA HIS A 254 23.87 29.50 -23.98
C HIS A 254 22.56 29.72 -23.21
N LEU A 255 21.78 28.67 -22.95
CA LEU A 255 20.57 28.73 -22.13
C LEU A 255 20.88 29.05 -20.68
N THR A 256 21.97 28.55 -20.14
CA THR A 256 22.42 28.82 -18.77
C THR A 256 22.87 30.26 -18.61
N GLU A 257 23.61 30.80 -19.59
CA GLU A 257 24.01 32.21 -19.62
C GLU A 257 22.83 33.17 -19.77
N LYS A 258 21.85 32.80 -20.62
CA LYS A 258 20.63 33.60 -20.79
C LYS A 258 19.80 33.65 -19.52
N ARG A 259 19.71 32.51 -18.78
CA ARG A 259 19.06 32.48 -17.45
C ARG A 259 19.79 33.33 -16.41
N LYS A 260 21.13 33.29 -16.37
CA LYS A 260 21.94 34.15 -15.48
C LYS A 260 21.76 35.64 -15.79
N LYS A 261 21.72 36.00 -17.07
CA LYS A 261 21.47 37.40 -17.51
C LYS A 261 20.06 37.87 -17.15
N MET A 262 19.06 37.00 -17.19
CA MET A 262 17.68 37.33 -16.79
C MET A 262 17.55 37.44 -15.26
N ALA A 263 18.16 36.55 -14.50
CA ALA A 263 18.17 36.63 -13.04
C ALA A 263 18.91 37.88 -12.50
N GLY A 264 19.96 38.33 -13.18
CA GLY A 264 20.65 39.56 -12.83
C GLY A 264 19.92 40.87 -13.20
N LYS A 265 18.89 40.80 -14.05
CA LYS A 265 18.03 41.95 -14.37
C LYS A 265 16.83 42.13 -13.44
N THR A 266 16.51 41.13 -12.62
CA THR A 266 15.40 41.19 -11.67
C THR A 266 15.87 41.62 -10.27
N ALA A 267 17.15 41.96 -10.10
CA ALA A 267 17.77 42.36 -8.82
C ALA A 267 18.22 43.82 -8.81
N VAL A 268 17.51 44.72 -9.55
CA VAL A 268 17.68 46.16 -9.47
C VAL A 268 16.34 46.80 -9.16
#